data_0e45676a12647623b95d1c2cdc87f13b
#
_entry.id   0e45676a12647623b95d1c2cdc87f13b
#
_cell.length_a   1.000
_cell.length_b   1.000
_cell.length_c   1.000
_cell.angle_alpha   90.00
_cell.angle_beta   90.00
_cell.angle_gamma   90.00
#
_symmetry.space_group_name_H-M   'P 1'
#
loop_
_entity.id
_entity.type
_entity.pdbx_description
1 polymer ?
#
loop_
_entity_poly.entity_id
_entity_poly.type
_entity_poly.pdbx_seq_one_letter_code
_entity_poly.pdbx_strand_id
1 'polypeptide(L)'
;MSLNDAQLAAELAEEAGRILLDLRASGGLEGKMLGEAGDRLANRYLMDRLAAERPDDGVLSEESRDTLERLFKERVWIVDPLDGTREYGEERVDWAVHVGLAVDGVAQVGAVALPGLDLVLRSDKTSPLGQHDGVPRMLVSRTRPAAEALGVAEKLGCELVPMGSAGAKAMAVALGQAEIYLHSGGQFEWDNCAPVAVAKAHGLHCSRIDGSALVYNAKDSYLPDLLICRPEWAEPALETVASL
;
A
#
# COMPACT_ATOMS: atom_id res chain seq x y z
N MET A 1 -9.65 21.70 -16.83
CA MET A 1 -8.19 21.49 -16.69
C MET A 1 -7.99 20.01 -16.39
N SER A 2 -7.07 19.33 -17.07
CA SER A 2 -6.74 17.95 -16.75
C SER A 2 -6.10 17.89 -15.35
N LEU A 3 -6.41 16.86 -14.57
CA LEU A 3 -5.79 16.61 -13.28
C LEU A 3 -4.30 16.26 -13.47
N ASN A 4 -3.46 16.72 -12.55
CA ASN A 4 -2.11 16.18 -12.46
C ASN A 4 -2.15 14.75 -11.91
N ASP A 5 -1.04 14.01 -12.00
CA ASP A 5 -1.03 12.58 -11.64
C ASP A 5 -1.38 12.32 -10.17
N ALA A 6 -0.93 13.15 -9.25
CA ALA A 6 -1.23 13.00 -7.83
C ALA A 6 -2.71 13.33 -7.51
N GLN A 7 -3.29 14.30 -8.22
CA GLN A 7 -4.72 14.59 -8.11
C GLN A 7 -5.56 13.45 -8.69
N LEU A 8 -5.14 12.91 -9.84
CA LEU A 8 -5.81 11.78 -10.46
C LEU A 8 -5.73 10.54 -9.57
N ALA A 9 -4.56 10.20 -9.06
CA ALA A 9 -4.38 9.08 -8.14
C ALA A 9 -5.33 9.17 -6.94
N ALA A 10 -5.42 10.37 -6.34
CA ALA A 10 -6.29 10.59 -5.19
C ALA A 10 -7.78 10.46 -5.52
N GLU A 11 -8.23 11.08 -6.64
CA GLU A 11 -9.62 10.98 -7.08
C GLU A 11 -10.00 9.52 -7.38
N LEU A 12 -9.10 8.78 -8.06
CA LEU A 12 -9.33 7.38 -8.38
C LEU A 12 -9.43 6.50 -7.13
N ALA A 13 -8.53 6.68 -6.18
CA ALA A 13 -8.53 5.90 -4.94
C ALA A 13 -9.76 6.21 -4.07
N GLU A 14 -10.12 7.49 -3.93
CA GLU A 14 -11.28 7.95 -3.17
C GLU A 14 -12.59 7.41 -3.75
N GLU A 15 -12.78 7.56 -5.06
CA GLU A 15 -14.00 7.13 -5.73
C GLU A 15 -14.14 5.61 -5.76
N ALA A 16 -13.04 4.86 -6.00
CA ALA A 16 -13.06 3.41 -5.88
C ALA A 16 -13.42 2.98 -4.44
N GLY A 17 -12.89 3.67 -3.45
CA GLY A 17 -13.24 3.45 -2.04
C GLY A 17 -14.71 3.70 -1.75
N ARG A 18 -15.29 4.76 -2.32
CA ARG A 18 -16.73 5.06 -2.20
C ARG A 18 -17.59 3.97 -2.84
N ILE A 19 -17.21 3.51 -4.03
CA ILE A 19 -17.90 2.39 -4.72
C ILE A 19 -17.91 1.13 -3.83
N LEU A 20 -16.80 0.83 -3.17
CA LEU A 20 -16.70 -0.30 -2.25
C LEU A 20 -17.58 -0.13 -1.02
N LEU A 21 -17.63 1.06 -0.43
CA LEU A 21 -18.52 1.36 0.70
C LEU A 21 -20.00 1.23 0.30
N ASP A 22 -20.39 1.74 -0.86
CA ASP A 22 -21.76 1.64 -1.39
C ASP A 22 -22.14 0.17 -1.64
N LEU A 23 -21.22 -0.63 -2.22
CA LEU A 23 -21.45 -2.07 -2.41
C LEU A 23 -21.69 -2.78 -1.06
N ARG A 24 -20.84 -2.53 -0.06
CA ARG A 24 -20.99 -3.11 1.27
C ARG A 24 -22.29 -2.69 1.94
N ALA A 25 -22.66 -1.41 1.83
CA ALA A 25 -23.90 -0.87 2.39
C ALA A 25 -25.17 -1.38 1.70
N SER A 26 -25.10 -1.81 0.43
CA SER A 26 -26.25 -2.32 -0.32
C SER A 26 -26.79 -3.65 0.24
N GLY A 27 -25.99 -4.40 0.99
CA GLY A 27 -26.33 -5.72 1.53
C GLY A 27 -26.39 -6.81 0.44
N GLY A 28 -26.74 -8.00 0.84
CA GLY A 28 -26.94 -9.13 -0.09
C GLY A 28 -25.70 -9.93 -0.44
N LEU A 29 -24.50 -9.42 -0.15
CA LEU A 29 -23.21 -10.13 -0.23
C LEU A 29 -22.47 -10.03 1.09
N GLU A 30 -21.81 -11.11 1.48
CA GLU A 30 -21.06 -11.19 2.73
C GLU A 30 -19.73 -11.95 2.52
N GLY A 31 -18.77 -11.73 3.41
CA GLY A 31 -17.51 -12.45 3.47
C GLY A 31 -16.77 -12.48 2.14
N LYS A 32 -16.37 -13.67 1.69
CA LYS A 32 -15.61 -13.87 0.46
C LYS A 32 -16.32 -13.37 -0.80
N MET A 33 -17.63 -13.57 -0.89
CA MET A 33 -18.41 -13.12 -2.07
C MET A 33 -18.45 -11.60 -2.16
N LEU A 34 -18.56 -10.91 -1.04
CA LEU A 34 -18.49 -9.45 -0.98
C LEU A 34 -17.11 -8.95 -1.43
N GLY A 35 -16.03 -9.57 -0.92
CA GLY A 35 -14.67 -9.26 -1.33
C GLY A 35 -14.47 -9.38 -2.83
N GLU A 36 -14.72 -10.55 -3.40
CA GLU A 36 -14.59 -10.81 -4.84
C GLU A 36 -15.45 -9.88 -5.72
N ALA A 37 -16.62 -9.47 -5.26
CA ALA A 37 -17.45 -8.51 -5.96
C ALA A 37 -16.86 -7.09 -5.88
N GLY A 38 -16.31 -6.72 -4.74
CA GLY A 38 -15.62 -5.45 -4.51
C GLY A 38 -14.41 -5.32 -5.41
N ASP A 39 -13.51 -6.31 -5.40
CA ASP A 39 -12.32 -6.38 -6.27
C ASP A 39 -12.70 -6.11 -7.73
N ARG A 40 -13.65 -6.88 -8.27
CA ARG A 40 -14.06 -6.72 -9.66
C ARG A 40 -14.67 -5.35 -9.97
N LEU A 41 -15.45 -4.79 -9.06
CA LEU A 41 -16.14 -3.52 -9.28
C LEU A 41 -15.16 -2.35 -9.24
N ALA A 42 -14.30 -2.32 -8.22
CA ALA A 42 -13.27 -1.31 -8.07
C ALA A 42 -12.25 -1.39 -9.22
N ASN A 43 -11.81 -2.60 -9.57
CA ASN A 43 -10.89 -2.80 -10.69
C ASN A 43 -11.44 -2.26 -12.00
N ARG A 44 -12.70 -2.58 -12.34
CA ARG A 44 -13.34 -2.06 -13.57
C ARG A 44 -13.30 -0.53 -13.59
N TYR A 45 -13.71 0.12 -12.50
CA TYR A 45 -13.69 1.57 -12.42
C TYR A 45 -12.28 2.14 -12.64
N LEU A 46 -11.28 1.59 -11.94
CA LEU A 46 -9.90 2.06 -12.06
C LEU A 46 -9.35 1.88 -13.48
N MET A 47 -9.57 0.71 -14.10
CA MET A 47 -9.10 0.43 -15.45
C MET A 47 -9.75 1.35 -16.50
N ASP A 48 -11.08 1.52 -16.44
CA ASP A 48 -11.80 2.38 -17.38
C ASP A 48 -11.32 3.84 -17.28
N ARG A 49 -11.12 4.34 -16.06
CA ARG A 49 -10.66 5.70 -15.83
C ARG A 49 -9.21 5.91 -16.25
N LEU A 50 -8.29 5.00 -15.90
CA LEU A 50 -6.88 5.10 -16.33
C LEU A 50 -6.74 5.05 -17.84
N ALA A 51 -7.47 4.17 -18.51
CA ALA A 51 -7.47 4.10 -19.98
C ALA A 51 -7.94 5.41 -20.63
N ALA A 52 -8.90 6.10 -20.03
CA ALA A 52 -9.42 7.37 -20.54
C ALA A 52 -8.49 8.55 -20.24
N GLU A 53 -7.91 8.62 -19.05
CA GLU A 53 -7.14 9.78 -18.56
C GLU A 53 -5.64 9.70 -18.91
N ARG A 54 -5.10 8.48 -19.06
CA ARG A 54 -3.67 8.20 -19.31
C ARG A 54 -3.47 7.07 -20.34
N PRO A 55 -4.00 7.22 -21.57
CA PRO A 55 -4.03 6.15 -22.58
C PRO A 55 -2.63 5.69 -23.03
N ASP A 56 -1.61 6.53 -22.84
CA ASP A 56 -0.24 6.23 -23.25
C ASP A 56 0.60 5.55 -22.16
N ASP A 57 0.13 5.55 -20.90
CA ASP A 57 0.82 4.93 -19.78
C ASP A 57 0.58 3.41 -19.73
N GLY A 58 1.47 2.66 -19.09
CA GLY A 58 1.25 1.26 -18.75
C GLY A 58 0.36 1.12 -17.51
N VAL A 59 -0.25 -0.04 -17.34
CA VAL A 59 -1.03 -0.37 -16.13
C VAL A 59 -0.72 -1.78 -15.67
N LEU A 60 -0.52 -1.93 -14.36
CA LEU A 60 -0.47 -3.21 -13.64
C LEU A 60 -1.52 -3.18 -12.54
N SER A 61 -2.39 -4.17 -12.53
CA SER A 61 -3.42 -4.33 -11.50
C SER A 61 -3.43 -5.76 -11.00
N GLU A 62 -3.68 -5.94 -9.70
CA GLU A 62 -3.88 -7.26 -9.09
C GLU A 62 -4.95 -8.06 -9.83
N GLU A 63 -6.07 -7.43 -10.17
CA GLU A 63 -7.29 -8.06 -10.68
C GLU A 63 -7.37 -8.10 -12.23
N SER A 64 -6.31 -7.67 -12.92
CA SER A 64 -6.28 -7.66 -14.37
C SER A 64 -5.17 -8.57 -14.90
N ARG A 65 -5.46 -9.22 -16.05
CA ARG A 65 -4.42 -10.00 -16.73
C ARG A 65 -3.31 -9.07 -17.21
N ASP A 66 -2.10 -9.31 -16.76
CA ASP A 66 -0.91 -8.62 -17.25
C ASP A 66 -0.54 -9.10 -18.65
N THR A 67 -0.52 -8.19 -19.62
CA THR A 67 -0.09 -8.46 -21.00
C THR A 67 1.41 -8.24 -21.22
N LEU A 68 2.11 -7.75 -20.20
CA LEU A 68 3.53 -7.37 -20.22
C LEU A 68 3.85 -6.17 -21.15
N GLU A 69 2.86 -5.55 -21.79
CA GLU A 69 3.07 -4.34 -22.61
C GLU A 69 3.58 -3.16 -21.76
N ARG A 70 3.24 -3.13 -20.47
CA ARG A 70 3.73 -2.15 -19.51
C ARG A 70 5.27 -2.12 -19.39
N LEU A 71 5.94 -3.24 -19.67
CA LEU A 71 7.40 -3.34 -19.58
C LEU A 71 8.15 -2.45 -20.59
N PHE A 72 7.45 -1.98 -21.64
CA PHE A 72 7.97 -1.06 -22.64
C PHE A 72 7.58 0.40 -22.37
N LYS A 73 6.98 0.67 -21.18
CA LYS A 73 6.53 1.99 -20.78
C LYS A 73 7.40 2.55 -19.66
N GLU A 74 7.79 3.81 -19.79
CA GLU A 74 8.48 4.56 -18.74
C GLU A 74 7.56 4.81 -17.53
N ARG A 75 6.29 5.05 -17.81
CA ARG A 75 5.25 5.39 -16.82
C ARG A 75 4.27 4.24 -16.70
N VAL A 76 4.12 3.73 -15.47
CA VAL A 76 3.23 2.59 -15.20
C VAL A 76 2.41 2.84 -13.94
N TRP A 77 1.11 2.87 -14.10
CA TRP A 77 0.17 2.86 -12.99
C TRP A 77 0.09 1.45 -12.39
N ILE A 78 0.29 1.36 -11.08
CA ILE A 78 0.28 0.11 -10.33
C ILE A 78 -0.79 0.25 -9.26
N VAL A 79 -1.83 -0.57 -9.37
CA VAL A 79 -3.04 -0.43 -8.55
C VAL A 79 -3.43 -1.72 -7.86
N ASP A 80 -3.91 -1.57 -6.64
CA ASP A 80 -4.62 -2.59 -5.89
C ASP A 80 -6.04 -2.08 -5.65
N PRO A 81 -7.04 -2.70 -6.29
CA PRO A 81 -8.43 -2.25 -6.18
C PRO A 81 -9.03 -2.43 -4.78
N LEU A 82 -8.54 -3.41 -4.00
CA LEU A 82 -9.03 -3.71 -2.66
C LEU A 82 -7.98 -4.45 -1.82
N ASP A 83 -6.95 -3.76 -1.36
CA ASP A 83 -5.99 -4.33 -0.40
C ASP A 83 -6.69 -4.61 0.95
N GLY A 84 -6.65 -5.88 1.35
CA GLY A 84 -7.37 -6.35 2.52
C GLY A 84 -8.79 -6.83 2.19
N THR A 85 -8.95 -7.57 1.09
CA THR A 85 -10.23 -8.18 0.67
C THR A 85 -10.90 -8.96 1.79
N ARG A 86 -10.12 -9.64 2.64
CA ARG A 86 -10.63 -10.35 3.82
C ARG A 86 -11.21 -9.36 4.84
N GLU A 87 -10.46 -8.34 5.19
CA GLU A 87 -10.86 -7.32 6.15
C GLU A 87 -12.13 -6.58 5.71
N TYR A 88 -12.21 -6.29 4.42
CA TYR A 88 -13.41 -5.71 3.81
C TYR A 88 -14.61 -6.65 3.93
N GLY A 89 -14.45 -7.94 3.63
CA GLY A 89 -15.49 -8.96 3.76
C GLY A 89 -15.88 -9.27 5.22
N GLU A 90 -15.01 -9.02 6.19
CA GLU A 90 -15.24 -9.12 7.63
C GLU A 90 -15.81 -7.81 8.24
N GLU A 91 -16.24 -6.85 7.40
CA GLU A 91 -16.79 -5.54 7.80
C GLU A 91 -15.83 -4.69 8.66
N ARG A 92 -14.53 -4.96 8.58
CA ARG A 92 -13.49 -4.19 9.27
C ARG A 92 -13.24 -2.85 8.57
N VAL A 93 -12.40 -2.03 9.18
CA VAL A 93 -12.01 -0.71 8.65
C VAL A 93 -10.58 -0.66 8.12
N ASP A 94 -9.76 -1.69 8.41
CA ASP A 94 -8.33 -1.77 8.05
C ASP A 94 -8.13 -2.44 6.67
N TRP A 95 -8.67 -1.81 5.64
CA TRP A 95 -8.52 -2.14 4.22
C TRP A 95 -8.30 -0.86 3.41
N ALA A 96 -7.78 -0.98 2.21
CA ALA A 96 -7.37 0.18 1.43
C ALA A 96 -7.64 0.01 -0.08
N VAL A 97 -7.55 1.12 -0.83
CA VAL A 97 -7.40 1.16 -2.29
C VAL A 97 -6.08 1.83 -2.60
N HIS A 98 -5.26 1.22 -3.46
CA HIS A 98 -3.97 1.76 -3.86
C HIS A 98 -3.99 2.24 -5.30
N VAL A 99 -3.56 3.47 -5.54
CA VAL A 99 -3.30 3.99 -6.88
C VAL A 99 -1.91 4.61 -6.89
N GLY A 100 -0.94 3.90 -7.47
CA GLY A 100 0.45 4.32 -7.57
C GLY A 100 0.86 4.57 -9.01
N LEU A 101 1.83 5.44 -9.23
CA LEU A 101 2.52 5.64 -10.49
C LEU A 101 4.02 5.43 -10.28
N ALA A 102 4.56 4.44 -10.94
CA ALA A 102 5.99 4.25 -11.08
C ALA A 102 6.48 4.91 -12.38
N VAL A 103 7.60 5.63 -12.30
CA VAL A 103 8.30 6.20 -13.45
C VAL A 103 9.71 5.69 -13.41
N ASP A 104 10.18 5.09 -14.50
CA ASP A 104 11.50 4.45 -14.60
C ASP A 104 11.78 3.48 -13.44
N GLY A 105 10.78 2.71 -13.05
CA GLY A 105 10.86 1.73 -11.96
C GLY A 105 10.86 2.32 -10.54
N VAL A 106 10.62 3.61 -10.38
CA VAL A 106 10.58 4.29 -9.07
C VAL A 106 9.16 4.72 -8.75
N ALA A 107 8.64 4.34 -7.58
CA ALA A 107 7.35 4.84 -7.08
C ALA A 107 7.42 6.36 -6.82
N GLN A 108 6.80 7.16 -7.68
CA GLN A 108 6.86 8.64 -7.63
C GLN A 108 5.56 9.27 -7.13
N VAL A 109 4.42 8.74 -7.55
CA VAL A 109 3.11 9.23 -7.12
C VAL A 109 2.35 8.13 -6.44
N GLY A 110 1.64 8.46 -5.39
CA GLY A 110 0.78 7.52 -4.70
C GLY A 110 -0.41 8.20 -4.04
N ALA A 111 -1.52 7.48 -4.05
CA ALA A 111 -2.66 7.74 -3.20
C ALA A 111 -3.13 6.42 -2.59
N VAL A 112 -3.37 6.43 -1.30
CA VAL A 112 -3.93 5.31 -0.54
C VAL A 112 -5.19 5.79 0.14
N ALA A 113 -6.33 5.30 -0.33
CA ALA A 113 -7.60 5.52 0.37
C ALA A 113 -7.77 4.48 1.46
N LEU A 114 -8.24 4.92 2.62
CA LEU A 114 -8.70 4.13 3.76
C LEU A 114 -10.19 4.42 3.96
N PRO A 115 -11.06 3.84 3.12
CA PRO A 115 -12.46 4.29 3.08
C PRO A 115 -13.21 4.02 4.38
N GLY A 116 -12.82 2.95 5.12
CA GLY A 116 -13.38 2.66 6.43
C GLY A 116 -13.07 3.72 7.51
N LEU A 117 -12.12 4.63 7.23
CA LEU A 117 -11.71 5.74 8.10
C LEU A 117 -12.00 7.11 7.48
N ASP A 118 -12.66 7.16 6.32
CA ASP A 118 -12.94 8.38 5.55
C ASP A 118 -11.67 9.23 5.29
N LEU A 119 -10.60 8.57 4.86
CA LEU A 119 -9.28 9.18 4.73
C LEU A 119 -8.60 8.78 3.42
N VAL A 120 -7.93 9.74 2.78
CA VAL A 120 -7.02 9.51 1.65
C VAL A 120 -5.67 10.17 1.93
N LEU A 121 -4.61 9.36 1.99
CA LEU A 121 -3.24 9.87 2.07
C LEU A 121 -2.64 9.94 0.66
N ARG A 122 -1.84 11.00 0.43
CA ARG A 122 -1.34 11.36 -0.91
C ARG A 122 0.12 11.76 -0.84
N SER A 123 0.87 11.45 -1.89
CA SER A 123 2.28 11.85 -2.00
C SER A 123 2.50 13.35 -2.21
N ASP A 124 1.49 14.12 -2.66
CA ASP A 124 1.57 15.58 -2.85
C ASP A 124 0.99 16.40 -1.70
N LYS A 125 0.44 15.74 -0.66
CA LYS A 125 -0.07 16.39 0.55
C LYS A 125 0.45 15.66 1.77
N THR A 126 1.50 16.20 2.37
CA THR A 126 2.18 15.57 3.49
C THR A 126 1.92 16.31 4.79
N SER A 127 1.98 15.58 5.90
CA SER A 127 2.01 16.12 7.24
C SER A 127 3.34 15.77 7.90
N PRO A 128 3.91 16.66 8.73
CA PRO A 128 5.11 16.32 9.48
C PRO A 128 4.87 15.12 10.38
N LEU A 129 5.86 14.24 10.48
CA LEU A 129 5.85 13.17 11.46
C LEU A 129 5.93 13.78 12.87
N GLY A 130 4.95 13.45 13.71
CA GLY A 130 4.99 13.82 15.12
C GLY A 130 6.19 13.18 15.83
N GLN A 131 6.61 13.73 16.98
CA GLN A 131 7.59 13.05 17.84
C GLN A 131 6.93 11.89 18.58
N HIS A 132 7.69 10.81 18.78
CA HIS A 132 7.27 9.69 19.61
C HIS A 132 8.42 9.29 20.52
N ASP A 133 8.22 9.43 21.82
CA ASP A 133 9.22 9.17 22.87
C ASP A 133 8.88 7.91 23.68
N GLY A 134 7.92 7.11 23.23
CA GLY A 134 7.45 5.90 23.90
C GLY A 134 8.14 4.63 23.41
N VAL A 135 7.62 3.47 23.84
CA VAL A 135 7.99 2.17 23.29
C VAL A 135 7.62 2.13 21.82
N PRO A 136 8.56 1.79 20.92
CA PRO A 136 8.27 1.75 19.49
C PRO A 136 7.21 0.68 19.18
N ARG A 137 6.29 1.00 18.29
CA ARG A 137 5.23 0.09 17.84
C ARG A 137 5.55 -0.44 16.45
N MET A 138 5.45 -1.75 16.30
CA MET A 138 5.67 -2.43 15.02
C MET A 138 4.38 -3.04 14.51
N LEU A 139 3.97 -2.61 13.32
CA LEU A 139 2.82 -3.17 12.61
C LEU A 139 3.18 -4.50 11.97
N VAL A 140 2.36 -5.49 12.22
CA VAL A 140 2.51 -6.84 11.67
C VAL A 140 1.21 -7.35 11.07
N SER A 141 1.31 -8.34 10.19
CA SER A 141 0.11 -9.00 9.66
C SER A 141 -0.70 -9.63 10.81
N ARG A 142 -1.99 -9.37 10.83
CA ARG A 142 -2.93 -9.91 11.81
C ARG A 142 -2.97 -11.45 11.80
N THR A 143 -2.79 -12.05 10.64
CA THR A 143 -2.97 -13.49 10.45
C THR A 143 -1.67 -14.25 10.20
N ARG A 144 -0.66 -13.57 9.67
CA ARG A 144 0.65 -14.16 9.31
C ARG A 144 1.77 -13.15 9.56
N PRO A 145 2.09 -12.84 10.84
CA PRO A 145 3.23 -11.97 11.13
C PRO A 145 4.52 -12.61 10.61
N ALA A 146 5.35 -11.83 9.93
CA ALA A 146 6.62 -12.29 9.39
C ALA A 146 7.60 -12.63 10.51
N ALA A 147 8.38 -13.71 10.34
CA ALA A 147 9.34 -14.14 11.34
C ALA A 147 10.41 -13.07 11.61
N GLU A 148 10.88 -12.40 10.56
CA GLU A 148 11.83 -11.29 10.66
C GLU A 148 11.25 -10.12 11.45
N ALA A 149 9.95 -9.78 11.24
CA ALA A 149 9.29 -8.73 12.02
C ALA A 149 9.22 -9.08 13.50
N LEU A 150 8.91 -10.34 13.85
CA LEU A 150 8.89 -10.80 15.24
C LEU A 150 10.29 -10.74 15.88
N GLY A 151 11.33 -11.18 15.15
CA GLY A 151 12.71 -11.11 15.62
C GLY A 151 13.21 -9.68 15.83
N VAL A 152 12.89 -8.77 14.88
CA VAL A 152 13.23 -7.35 15.02
C VAL A 152 12.48 -6.73 16.19
N ALA A 153 11.18 -7.01 16.35
CA ALA A 153 10.40 -6.48 17.46
C ALA A 153 10.93 -6.92 18.82
N GLU A 154 11.31 -8.19 18.96
CA GLU A 154 11.91 -8.72 20.18
C GLU A 154 13.22 -8.00 20.52
N LYS A 155 14.14 -7.89 19.54
CA LYS A 155 15.46 -7.26 19.75
C LYS A 155 15.40 -5.76 20.02
N LEU A 156 14.49 -5.05 19.36
CA LEU A 156 14.33 -3.60 19.51
C LEU A 156 13.34 -3.23 20.63
N GLY A 157 12.71 -4.20 21.28
CA GLY A 157 11.73 -3.98 22.33
C GLY A 157 10.45 -3.32 21.85
N CYS A 158 10.02 -3.62 20.61
CA CYS A 158 8.81 -3.04 20.04
C CYS A 158 7.54 -3.71 20.57
N GLU A 159 6.49 -2.91 20.75
CA GLU A 159 5.13 -3.42 20.91
C GLU A 159 4.58 -3.87 19.53
N LEU A 160 4.06 -5.09 19.45
CA LEU A 160 3.45 -5.60 18.23
C LEU A 160 2.00 -5.13 18.10
N VAL A 161 1.66 -4.53 16.96
CA VAL A 161 0.30 -4.06 16.63
C VAL A 161 -0.21 -4.83 15.41
N PRO A 162 -1.08 -5.85 15.59
CA PRO A 162 -1.66 -6.59 14.48
C PRO A 162 -2.68 -5.74 13.70
N MET A 163 -2.51 -5.67 12.36
CA MET A 163 -3.40 -4.95 11.46
C MET A 163 -3.55 -5.68 10.13
N GLY A 164 -4.69 -5.56 9.47
CA GLY A 164 -4.93 -6.02 8.10
C GLY A 164 -4.28 -5.11 7.07
N SER A 165 -4.44 -5.41 5.79
CA SER A 165 -4.03 -4.55 4.65
C SER A 165 -2.56 -4.08 4.70
N ALA A 166 -1.86 -4.10 3.61
CA ALA A 166 -0.50 -3.56 3.51
C ALA A 166 -0.52 -2.03 3.54
N GLY A 167 -1.46 -1.43 2.80
CA GLY A 167 -1.64 0.01 2.76
C GLY A 167 -2.08 0.59 4.10
N ALA A 168 -3.03 -0.05 4.80
CA ALA A 168 -3.44 0.42 6.12
C ALA A 168 -2.26 0.45 7.10
N LYS A 169 -1.39 -0.57 7.10
CA LYS A 169 -0.17 -0.59 7.92
C LYS A 169 0.81 0.52 7.52
N ALA A 170 1.08 0.67 6.23
CA ALA A 170 1.99 1.72 5.76
C ALA A 170 1.48 3.12 6.11
N MET A 171 0.18 3.37 5.93
CA MET A 171 -0.44 4.65 6.26
C MET A 171 -0.50 4.90 7.77
N ALA A 172 -0.65 3.87 8.59
CA ALA A 172 -0.59 4.01 10.05
C ALA A 172 0.80 4.51 10.51
N VAL A 173 1.90 4.10 9.84
CA VAL A 173 3.24 4.68 10.09
C VAL A 173 3.28 6.15 9.66
N ALA A 174 2.75 6.49 8.48
CA ALA A 174 2.72 7.87 7.98
C ALA A 174 1.88 8.81 8.88
N LEU A 175 0.87 8.27 9.56
CA LEU A 175 0.04 8.98 10.53
C LEU A 175 0.64 9.03 11.94
N GLY A 176 1.80 8.41 12.18
CA GLY A 176 2.42 8.35 13.51
C GLY A 176 1.70 7.43 14.50
N GLN A 177 0.89 6.51 14.01
CA GLN A 177 0.21 5.50 14.82
C GLN A 177 1.12 4.30 15.15
N ALA A 178 2.22 4.15 14.45
CA ALA A 178 3.30 3.21 14.72
C ALA A 178 4.62 3.74 14.13
N GLU A 179 5.72 3.12 14.50
CA GLU A 179 7.07 3.54 14.10
C GLU A 179 7.64 2.69 12.99
N ILE A 180 7.25 1.43 12.91
CA ILE A 180 7.82 0.43 11.99
C ILE A 180 6.72 -0.43 11.39
N TYR A 181 6.79 -0.64 10.08
CA TYR A 181 6.10 -1.70 9.37
C TYR A 181 7.14 -2.53 8.61
N LEU A 182 7.33 -3.77 9.03
CA LEU A 182 8.21 -4.74 8.40
C LEU A 182 7.38 -5.94 7.94
N HIS A 183 7.56 -6.33 6.69
CA HIS A 183 6.88 -7.47 6.10
C HIS A 183 7.85 -8.34 5.30
N SER A 184 7.65 -9.66 5.34
CA SER A 184 8.29 -10.61 4.44
C SER A 184 7.31 -11.69 3.99
N GLY A 185 7.43 -12.09 2.73
CA GLY A 185 6.65 -13.14 2.07
C GLY A 185 5.27 -12.72 1.58
N GLY A 186 4.97 -13.05 0.33
CA GLY A 186 3.63 -12.98 -0.24
C GLY A 186 3.11 -11.58 -0.58
N GLN A 187 3.99 -10.62 -0.89
CA GLN A 187 3.58 -9.33 -1.47
C GLN A 187 3.99 -9.20 -2.93
N PHE A 188 3.29 -8.31 -3.62
CA PHE A 188 3.52 -7.94 -5.01
C PHE A 188 3.68 -6.42 -5.13
N GLU A 189 4.00 -5.92 -6.31
CA GLU A 189 4.21 -4.49 -6.55
C GLU A 189 2.98 -3.64 -6.19
N TRP A 190 1.76 -4.13 -6.41
CA TRP A 190 0.52 -3.41 -6.10
C TRP A 190 0.23 -3.27 -4.61
N ASP A 191 0.73 -4.20 -3.76
CA ASP A 191 0.62 -4.08 -2.30
C ASP A 191 1.35 -2.86 -1.72
N ASN A 192 2.38 -2.35 -2.44
CA ASN A 192 3.28 -1.38 -1.82
C ASN A 192 3.71 -0.19 -2.70
N CYS A 193 3.47 -0.16 -4.03
CA CYS A 193 3.88 0.97 -4.87
C CYS A 193 3.27 2.30 -4.40
N ALA A 194 1.96 2.39 -4.27
CA ALA A 194 1.29 3.59 -3.77
C ALA A 194 1.65 3.90 -2.31
N PRO A 195 1.60 2.91 -1.37
CA PRO A 195 2.03 3.10 0.01
C PRO A 195 3.46 3.64 0.14
N VAL A 196 4.41 3.14 -0.64
CA VAL A 196 5.82 3.58 -0.62
C VAL A 196 5.96 5.01 -1.14
N ALA A 197 5.26 5.38 -2.23
CA ALA A 197 5.29 6.75 -2.73
C ALA A 197 4.75 7.75 -1.68
N VAL A 198 3.66 7.40 -1.00
CA VAL A 198 3.09 8.22 0.08
C VAL A 198 4.04 8.28 1.28
N ALA A 199 4.56 7.13 1.75
CA ALA A 199 5.45 7.05 2.90
C ALA A 199 6.75 7.86 2.69
N LYS A 200 7.38 7.73 1.52
CA LYS A 200 8.56 8.54 1.16
C LYS A 200 8.27 10.03 1.17
N ALA A 201 7.14 10.45 0.63
CA ALA A 201 6.74 11.86 0.64
C ALA A 201 6.55 12.40 2.06
N HIS A 202 6.12 11.56 3.01
CA HIS A 202 6.00 11.90 4.44
C HIS A 202 7.35 11.83 5.18
N GLY A 203 8.47 11.55 4.50
CA GLY A 203 9.80 11.51 5.10
C GLY A 203 10.14 10.20 5.80
N LEU A 204 9.40 9.13 5.54
CA LEU A 204 9.70 7.79 6.05
C LEU A 204 10.79 7.11 5.23
N HIS A 205 11.54 6.24 5.88
CA HIS A 205 12.42 5.29 5.21
C HIS A 205 11.60 4.17 4.56
N CYS A 206 11.96 3.82 3.30
CA CYS A 206 11.34 2.73 2.55
C CYS A 206 12.41 1.96 1.78
N SER A 207 12.57 0.68 2.07
CA SER A 207 13.53 -0.22 1.40
C SER A 207 13.03 -1.67 1.42
N ARG A 208 13.76 -2.55 0.75
CA ARG A 208 13.74 -3.98 1.04
C ARG A 208 14.29 -4.20 2.45
N ILE A 209 14.04 -5.38 3.03
CA ILE A 209 14.54 -5.70 4.39
C ILE A 209 16.05 -5.96 4.43
N ASP A 210 16.71 -6.09 3.29
CA ASP A 210 18.17 -6.13 3.14
C ASP A 210 18.79 -4.74 2.91
N GLY A 211 17.97 -3.69 2.92
CA GLY A 211 18.37 -2.30 2.67
C GLY A 211 18.42 -1.91 1.20
N SER A 212 18.23 -2.84 0.26
CA SER A 212 18.22 -2.52 -1.16
C SER A 212 16.98 -1.70 -1.57
N ALA A 213 17.07 -1.04 -2.72
CA ALA A 213 15.97 -0.22 -3.23
C ALA A 213 14.77 -1.06 -3.67
N LEU A 214 13.57 -0.53 -3.45
CA LEU A 214 12.34 -1.05 -4.05
C LEU A 214 12.28 -0.61 -5.50
N VAL A 215 12.14 -1.58 -6.40
CA VAL A 215 12.05 -1.37 -7.86
C VAL A 215 10.75 -1.94 -8.37
N TYR A 216 10.07 -1.17 -9.22
CA TYR A 216 8.74 -1.46 -9.76
C TYR A 216 8.77 -1.69 -11.27
N ASN A 217 7.66 -2.15 -11.82
CA ASN A 217 7.52 -2.51 -13.23
C ASN A 217 8.46 -3.65 -13.64
N ALA A 218 8.74 -4.57 -12.72
CA ALA A 218 9.49 -5.78 -13.04
C ALA A 218 8.64 -6.78 -13.84
N LYS A 219 9.27 -7.68 -14.59
CA LYS A 219 8.59 -8.75 -15.32
C LYS A 219 7.83 -9.68 -14.37
N ASP A 220 8.44 -10.02 -13.25
CA ASP A 220 7.81 -10.69 -12.13
C ASP A 220 7.41 -9.60 -11.13
N SER A 221 6.11 -9.42 -10.93
CA SER A 221 5.58 -8.42 -10.00
C SER A 221 5.73 -8.81 -8.52
N TYR A 222 6.29 -9.99 -8.22
CA TYR A 222 6.53 -10.43 -6.86
C TYR A 222 7.59 -9.56 -6.16
N LEU A 223 7.18 -8.88 -5.10
CA LEU A 223 8.04 -8.02 -4.28
C LEU A 223 7.87 -8.42 -2.81
N PRO A 224 8.60 -9.46 -2.37
CA PRO A 224 8.23 -10.26 -1.20
C PRO A 224 8.46 -9.59 0.14
N ASP A 225 9.22 -8.52 0.21
CA ASP A 225 9.57 -7.91 1.49
C ASP A 225 9.61 -6.38 1.42
N LEU A 226 9.39 -5.76 2.58
CA LEU A 226 9.24 -4.32 2.72
C LEU A 226 9.59 -3.88 4.13
N LEU A 227 10.36 -2.80 4.24
CA LEU A 227 10.53 -2.02 5.45
C LEU A 227 10.03 -0.59 5.19
N ILE A 228 9.02 -0.16 5.91
CA ILE A 228 8.62 1.25 6.03
C ILE A 228 8.74 1.62 7.49
N CYS A 229 9.56 2.62 7.81
CA CYS A 229 9.73 3.05 9.20
C CYS A 229 10.10 4.53 9.28
N ARG A 230 10.00 5.07 10.49
CA ARG A 230 10.59 6.37 10.79
C ARG A 230 12.10 6.30 10.58
N PRO A 231 12.76 7.38 10.10
CA PRO A 231 14.19 7.36 9.73
C PRO A 231 15.12 6.85 10.82
N GLU A 232 14.83 7.18 12.08
CA GLU A 232 15.61 6.79 13.25
C GLU A 232 15.60 5.27 13.53
N TRP A 233 14.63 4.55 12.98
CA TRP A 233 14.49 3.09 13.13
C TRP A 233 15.04 2.30 11.94
N ALA A 234 15.47 2.96 10.87
CA ALA A 234 15.91 2.27 9.65
C ALA A 234 17.18 1.42 9.89
N GLU A 235 18.25 2.05 10.37
CA GLU A 235 19.52 1.36 10.64
C GLU A 235 19.35 0.25 11.68
N PRO A 236 18.75 0.50 12.86
CA PRO A 236 18.52 -0.56 13.85
C PRO A 236 17.71 -1.75 13.33
N ALA A 237 16.68 -1.50 12.51
CA ALA A 237 15.87 -2.58 11.96
C ALA A 237 16.65 -3.41 10.93
N LEU A 238 17.39 -2.76 10.00
CA LEU A 238 18.18 -3.42 8.97
C LEU A 238 19.33 -4.25 9.58
N GLU A 239 20.06 -3.70 10.55
CA GLU A 239 21.13 -4.43 11.25
C GLU A 239 20.58 -5.64 12.00
N THR A 240 19.40 -5.49 12.60
CA THR A 240 18.75 -6.59 13.29
C THR A 240 18.36 -7.69 12.30
N VAL A 241 17.73 -7.37 11.18
CA VAL A 241 17.39 -8.35 10.13
C VAL A 241 18.63 -9.09 9.65
N ALA A 242 19.73 -8.37 9.39
CA ALA A 242 20.99 -8.97 8.92
C ALA A 242 21.62 -9.94 9.93
N SER A 243 21.20 -9.91 11.20
CA SER A 243 21.71 -10.74 12.28
C SER A 243 20.79 -11.91 12.67
N LEU A 244 19.60 -12.02 12.06
CA LEU A 244 18.65 -13.12 12.26
C LEU A 244 19.00 -14.34 11.42
#